data_a5ab8d143272e53777de948f186b9758
#
_entry.id   a5ab8d143272e53777de948f186b9758
#
_cell.length_a   1.000
_cell.length_b   1.000
_cell.length_c   1.000
_cell.angle_alpha   90.00
_cell.angle_beta   90.00
_cell.angle_gamma   90.00
#
_symmetry.space_group_name_H-M   'P 1'
#
loop_
_entity.id
_entity.type
_entity.pdbx_description
1 polymer ?
#
loop_
_entity_poly.entity_id
_entity_poly.type
_entity_poly.pdbx_seq_one_letter_code
_entity_poly.pdbx_strand_id
1 'polypeptide(L)'
;GVGEVYKRQEIYNSASMTLEEVMDVTIKGIKAGKKVARVHTGDPAIFGAHREQMDILDENGIEYEVVPGVSSFLASAAAVKKEFTLPSVSQTVICTRLEGRTPVPEKESLESLAAHRASMAIFLSVHRIGDVVKRLATSYPMTTPIAVVQRATWEDQKVVIGTLETIEELVKEAGRSKTAQILVGDFLGNEYEKSKLYDKTCT
;
A
#
# COMPACT_ATOMS: atom_id res chain seq x y z
N GLY A 1 4.70 -33.28 2.75
CA GLY A 1 4.95 -32.13 1.92
C GLY A 1 3.85 -31.05 2.04
N VAL A 2 4.17 -29.84 1.63
CA VAL A 2 3.27 -28.67 1.72
C VAL A 2 1.90 -28.93 1.07
N GLY A 3 1.86 -29.73 -0.01
CA GLY A 3 0.62 -30.07 -0.72
C GLY A 3 -0.43 -30.87 0.07
N GLU A 4 -0.04 -31.59 1.10
CA GLU A 4 -0.98 -32.35 1.95
C GLU A 4 -1.65 -31.48 3.02
N VAL A 5 -0.98 -30.42 3.46
CA VAL A 5 -1.52 -29.48 4.44
C VAL A 5 -2.72 -28.72 3.84
N TYR A 6 -2.62 -28.33 2.58
CA TYR A 6 -3.72 -27.62 1.88
C TYR A 6 -4.97 -28.49 1.64
N LYS A 7 -4.83 -29.81 1.50
CA LYS A 7 -5.98 -30.71 1.28
C LYS A 7 -6.90 -30.86 2.48
N ARG A 8 -6.49 -30.41 3.68
CA ARG A 8 -7.26 -30.50 4.92
C ARG A 8 -7.84 -29.15 5.37
N GLN A 9 -7.62 -28.09 4.60
CA GLN A 9 -8.08 -26.74 4.93
C GLN A 9 -9.39 -26.42 4.18
N GLU A 10 -10.29 -25.74 4.85
CA GLU A 10 -11.41 -25.06 4.22
C GLU A 10 -10.93 -23.65 3.85
N ILE A 11 -11.04 -23.30 2.57
CA ILE A 11 -10.58 -22.01 2.05
C ILE A 11 -11.78 -21.25 1.51
N TYR A 12 -11.93 -20.00 1.97
CA TYR A 12 -12.98 -19.09 1.57
C TYR A 12 -12.37 -17.87 0.88
N ASN A 13 -12.95 -17.46 -0.25
CA ASN A 13 -12.54 -16.22 -0.92
C ASN A 13 -13.48 -15.09 -0.49
N SER A 14 -12.99 -14.20 0.34
CA SER A 14 -13.77 -13.09 0.88
C SER A 14 -13.99 -11.91 -0.08
N ALA A 15 -13.48 -11.96 -1.30
CA ALA A 15 -13.60 -10.85 -2.25
C ALA A 15 -15.06 -10.50 -2.65
N SER A 16 -15.96 -11.47 -2.54
CA SER A 16 -17.40 -11.32 -2.82
C SER A 16 -18.28 -11.45 -1.58
N MET A 17 -17.69 -11.56 -0.39
CA MET A 17 -18.42 -11.73 0.86
C MET A 17 -18.66 -10.39 1.54
N THR A 18 -19.78 -10.27 2.25
CA THR A 18 -20.05 -9.16 3.18
C THR A 18 -19.28 -9.35 4.47
N LEU A 19 -19.23 -8.33 5.33
CA LEU A 19 -18.59 -8.42 6.65
C LEU A 19 -19.26 -9.52 7.49
N GLU A 20 -20.58 -9.57 7.48
CA GLU A 20 -21.38 -10.56 8.21
C GLU A 20 -21.07 -11.97 7.76
N GLU A 21 -20.98 -12.21 6.45
CA GLU A 21 -20.64 -13.52 5.89
C GLU A 21 -19.22 -13.95 6.27
N VAL A 22 -18.26 -13.04 6.25
CA VAL A 22 -16.86 -13.31 6.67
C VAL A 22 -16.83 -13.68 8.16
N MET A 23 -17.53 -12.91 8.99
CA MET A 23 -17.54 -13.13 10.43
C MET A 23 -18.30 -14.41 10.81
N ASP A 24 -19.40 -14.72 10.12
CA ASP A 24 -20.14 -15.96 10.28
C ASP A 24 -19.25 -17.19 10.07
N VAL A 25 -18.51 -17.22 8.96
CA VAL A 25 -17.60 -18.33 8.66
C VAL A 25 -16.48 -18.41 9.71
N THR A 26 -15.93 -17.26 10.10
CA THR A 26 -14.86 -17.17 11.10
C THR A 26 -15.33 -17.71 12.45
N ILE A 27 -16.46 -17.22 12.97
CA ILE A 27 -17.01 -17.62 14.28
C ILE A 27 -17.44 -19.09 14.28
N LYS A 28 -18.06 -19.57 13.20
CA LYS A 28 -18.42 -20.99 13.06
C LYS A 28 -17.18 -21.89 13.09
N GLY A 29 -16.10 -21.51 12.42
CA GLY A 29 -14.84 -22.23 12.44
C GLY A 29 -14.25 -22.31 13.85
N ILE A 30 -14.20 -21.19 14.58
CA ILE A 30 -13.68 -21.12 15.95
C ILE A 30 -14.54 -21.98 16.91
N LYS A 31 -15.88 -21.85 16.84
CA LYS A 31 -16.80 -22.67 17.65
C LYS A 31 -16.68 -24.17 17.38
N ALA A 32 -16.24 -24.54 16.18
CA ALA A 32 -15.94 -25.93 15.82
C ALA A 32 -14.54 -26.38 16.27
N GLY A 33 -13.81 -25.58 17.07
CA GLY A 33 -12.46 -25.87 17.55
C GLY A 33 -11.37 -25.76 16.47
N LYS A 34 -11.63 -25.09 15.35
CA LYS A 34 -10.66 -24.90 14.27
C LYS A 34 -9.80 -23.66 14.53
N LYS A 35 -8.54 -23.70 14.10
CA LYS A 35 -7.70 -22.51 14.00
C LYS A 35 -8.08 -21.77 12.70
N VAL A 36 -8.48 -20.51 12.82
CA VAL A 36 -8.88 -19.69 11.68
C VAL A 36 -7.81 -18.66 11.38
N ALA A 37 -7.40 -18.56 10.13
CA ALA A 37 -6.47 -17.54 9.65
C ALA A 37 -7.17 -16.60 8.65
N ARG A 38 -7.26 -15.33 8.99
CA ARG A 38 -7.73 -14.27 8.11
C ARG A 38 -6.54 -13.68 7.36
N VAL A 39 -6.34 -14.11 6.11
CA VAL A 39 -5.19 -13.73 5.30
C VAL A 39 -5.45 -12.39 4.59
N HIS A 40 -4.52 -11.46 4.71
CA HIS A 40 -4.50 -10.17 4.02
C HIS A 40 -3.30 -10.07 3.08
N THR A 41 -3.40 -9.21 2.06
CA THR A 41 -2.25 -8.83 1.25
C THR A 41 -1.52 -7.66 1.92
N GLY A 42 -0.20 -7.69 1.90
CA GLY A 42 0.62 -6.65 2.53
C GLY A 42 0.53 -6.67 4.06
N ASP A 43 0.20 -5.56 4.67
CA ASP A 43 -0.02 -5.41 6.10
C ASP A 43 -1.47 -5.03 6.38
N PRO A 44 -2.18 -5.71 7.29
CA PRO A 44 -3.59 -5.43 7.57
C PRO A 44 -3.83 -4.04 8.18
N ALA A 45 -2.83 -3.42 8.80
CA ALA A 45 -2.97 -2.12 9.45
C ALA A 45 -3.17 -0.95 8.45
N ILE A 46 -2.82 -1.14 7.17
CA ILE A 46 -2.97 -0.10 6.15
C ILE A 46 -4.00 -0.52 5.09
N PHE A 47 -5.16 0.13 5.09
CA PHE A 47 -6.30 -0.12 4.19
C PHE A 47 -6.78 -1.58 4.21
N GLY A 48 -6.58 -2.29 5.31
CA GLY A 48 -6.93 -3.71 5.45
C GLY A 48 -8.40 -3.98 5.77
N ALA A 49 -9.18 -2.98 6.16
CA ALA A 49 -10.59 -3.11 6.58
C ALA A 49 -10.79 -4.26 7.59
N HIS A 50 -9.87 -4.41 8.55
CA HIS A 50 -9.91 -5.48 9.55
C HIS A 50 -10.37 -5.00 10.93
N ARG A 51 -10.44 -3.68 11.17
CA ARG A 51 -10.86 -3.12 12.45
C ARG A 51 -12.26 -3.59 12.84
N GLU A 52 -13.20 -3.54 11.93
CA GLU A 52 -14.58 -3.98 12.11
C GLU A 52 -14.64 -5.48 12.46
N GLN A 53 -13.76 -6.30 11.90
CA GLN A 53 -13.66 -7.73 12.20
C GLN A 53 -13.14 -7.95 13.63
N MET A 54 -12.14 -7.18 14.09
CA MET A 54 -11.63 -7.24 15.45
C MET A 54 -12.69 -6.82 16.46
N ASP A 55 -13.42 -5.73 16.22
CA ASP A 55 -14.49 -5.26 17.07
C ASP A 55 -15.56 -6.36 17.27
N ILE A 56 -15.96 -7.07 16.23
CA ILE A 56 -16.90 -8.20 16.32
C ILE A 56 -16.31 -9.38 17.10
N LEU A 57 -15.02 -9.68 16.96
CA LEU A 57 -14.38 -10.73 17.75
C LEU A 57 -14.33 -10.36 19.24
N ASP A 58 -14.02 -9.11 19.57
CA ASP A 58 -14.00 -8.59 20.94
C ASP A 58 -15.40 -8.67 21.58
N GLU A 59 -16.46 -8.26 20.85
CA GLU A 59 -17.85 -8.37 21.28
C GLU A 59 -18.28 -9.82 21.57
N ASN A 60 -17.68 -10.78 20.90
CA ASN A 60 -17.96 -12.22 21.10
C ASN A 60 -16.99 -12.88 22.10
N GLY A 61 -16.07 -12.14 22.73
CA GLY A 61 -15.08 -12.66 23.66
C GLY A 61 -14.10 -13.65 23.03
N ILE A 62 -13.79 -13.47 21.73
CA ILE A 62 -12.90 -14.34 20.98
C ILE A 62 -11.51 -13.73 20.94
N GLU A 63 -10.53 -14.43 21.46
CA GLU A 63 -9.12 -14.03 21.40
C GLU A 63 -8.57 -14.16 19.98
N TYR A 64 -7.76 -13.20 19.57
CA TYR A 64 -7.06 -13.18 18.29
C TYR A 64 -5.68 -12.53 18.41
N GLU A 65 -4.86 -12.74 17.41
CA GLU A 65 -3.58 -12.03 17.23
C GLU A 65 -3.52 -11.39 15.85
N VAL A 66 -2.84 -10.26 15.74
CA VAL A 66 -2.55 -9.61 14.46
C VAL A 66 -1.09 -9.82 14.12
N VAL A 67 -0.82 -10.55 13.04
CA VAL A 67 0.53 -10.79 12.56
C VAL A 67 0.90 -9.70 11.56
N PRO A 68 1.93 -8.88 11.82
CA PRO A 68 2.35 -7.83 10.90
C PRO A 68 2.88 -8.42 9.60
N GLY A 69 2.70 -7.66 8.51
CA GLY A 69 3.19 -8.01 7.19
C GLY A 69 4.04 -6.91 6.56
N VAL A 70 4.49 -7.14 5.33
CA VAL A 70 5.18 -6.12 4.54
C VAL A 70 4.17 -5.42 3.65
N SER A 71 3.86 -4.17 3.95
CA SER A 71 2.94 -3.38 3.14
C SER A 71 3.46 -3.18 1.72
N SER A 72 2.53 -3.09 0.76
CA SER A 72 2.85 -2.93 -0.67
C SER A 72 3.73 -1.72 -0.97
N PHE A 73 3.65 -0.63 -0.20
CA PHE A 73 4.50 0.54 -0.43
C PHE A 73 5.96 0.26 -0.11
N LEU A 74 6.26 -0.50 0.95
CA LEU A 74 7.62 -0.93 1.29
C LEU A 74 8.15 -1.95 0.27
N ALA A 75 7.33 -2.91 -0.12
CA ALA A 75 7.68 -3.86 -1.17
C ALA A 75 7.95 -3.16 -2.51
N SER A 76 7.20 -2.10 -2.81
CA SER A 76 7.38 -1.29 -4.03
C SER A 76 8.67 -0.46 -3.97
N ALA A 77 9.03 0.11 -2.82
CA ALA A 77 10.30 0.81 -2.64
C ALA A 77 11.49 -0.15 -2.84
N ALA A 78 11.39 -1.38 -2.31
CA ALA A 78 12.38 -2.42 -2.54
C ALA A 78 12.49 -2.78 -4.03
N ALA A 79 11.37 -2.91 -4.75
CA ALA A 79 11.35 -3.21 -6.17
C ALA A 79 12.06 -2.15 -7.03
N VAL A 80 11.94 -0.86 -6.64
CA VAL A 80 12.64 0.25 -7.30
C VAL A 80 14.02 0.54 -6.69
N LYS A 81 14.42 -0.20 -5.64
CA LYS A 81 15.70 -0.03 -4.92
C LYS A 81 15.89 1.40 -4.39
N LYS A 82 14.87 1.94 -3.77
CA LYS A 82 14.86 3.31 -3.21
C LYS A 82 14.44 3.31 -1.74
N GLU A 83 14.93 4.30 -1.01
CA GLU A 83 14.57 4.59 0.37
C GLU A 83 13.75 5.87 0.41
N PHE A 84 12.63 5.87 1.13
CA PHE A 84 11.73 7.02 1.21
C PHE A 84 12.32 8.21 1.97
N THR A 85 13.16 7.92 2.97
CA THR A 85 13.63 8.91 3.94
C THR A 85 15.09 9.23 3.71
N LEU A 86 15.35 10.21 2.86
CA LEU A 86 16.70 10.64 2.51
C LEU A 86 17.02 12.02 3.10
N PRO A 87 18.22 12.24 3.68
CA PRO A 87 18.66 13.55 4.12
C PRO A 87 18.53 14.59 3.00
N SER A 88 18.08 15.80 3.34
CA SER A 88 17.88 16.94 2.45
C SER A 88 16.85 16.75 1.34
N VAL A 89 16.18 15.59 1.27
CA VAL A 89 15.12 15.28 0.30
C VAL A 89 13.78 15.21 0.99
N SER A 90 13.57 14.20 1.83
CA SER A 90 12.35 14.05 2.63
C SER A 90 12.61 13.13 3.82
N GLN A 91 12.07 13.47 4.98
CA GLN A 91 12.06 12.63 6.18
C GLN A 91 10.64 12.17 6.54
N THR A 92 9.68 12.46 5.66
CA THR A 92 8.26 12.16 5.87
C THR A 92 7.74 11.27 4.74
N VAL A 93 6.97 10.25 5.11
CA VAL A 93 6.27 9.39 4.15
C VAL A 93 4.77 9.56 4.35
N ILE A 94 4.07 10.00 3.33
CA ILE A 94 2.61 10.15 3.33
C ILE A 94 2.00 8.95 2.62
N CYS A 95 1.32 8.10 3.39
CA CYS A 95 0.51 7.01 2.85
C CYS A 95 -0.94 7.51 2.70
N THR A 96 -1.45 7.54 1.47
CA THR A 96 -2.79 8.06 1.19
C THR A 96 -3.44 7.32 0.02
N ARG A 97 -4.66 7.71 -0.34
CA ARG A 97 -5.40 7.25 -1.52
C ARG A 97 -6.29 8.36 -2.07
N LEU A 98 -6.75 8.22 -3.28
CA LEU A 98 -7.88 9.03 -3.74
C LEU A 98 -9.19 8.55 -3.06
N GLU A 99 -10.12 9.47 -2.96
CA GLU A 99 -11.50 9.14 -2.56
C GLU A 99 -12.09 8.11 -3.53
N GLY A 100 -12.87 7.19 -2.98
CA GLY A 100 -13.59 6.16 -3.72
C GLY A 100 -14.99 5.97 -3.13
N ARG A 101 -15.43 4.72 -2.95
CA ARG A 101 -16.68 4.42 -2.23
C ARG A 101 -16.69 4.97 -0.81
N THR A 102 -15.53 4.94 -0.15
CA THR A 102 -15.33 5.59 1.15
C THR A 102 -14.71 6.97 0.90
N PRO A 103 -15.26 8.05 1.46
CA PRO A 103 -14.72 9.38 1.32
C PRO A 103 -13.35 9.51 2.00
N VAL A 104 -12.60 10.55 1.64
CA VAL A 104 -11.40 11.00 2.34
C VAL A 104 -11.73 12.34 2.98
N PRO A 105 -11.31 12.61 4.22
CA PRO A 105 -11.52 13.93 4.83
C PRO A 105 -10.94 15.05 3.96
N GLU A 106 -11.63 16.18 3.86
CA GLU A 106 -11.24 17.30 2.97
C GLU A 106 -9.81 17.79 3.21
N LYS A 107 -9.40 17.89 4.48
CA LYS A 107 -8.03 18.26 4.89
C LYS A 107 -6.97 17.25 4.47
N GLU A 108 -7.36 16.03 4.11
CA GLU A 108 -6.50 14.95 3.64
C GLU A 108 -6.65 14.72 2.13
N SER A 109 -7.23 15.70 1.42
CA SER A 109 -7.27 15.69 -0.05
C SER A 109 -5.84 15.58 -0.61
N LEU A 110 -5.70 14.93 -1.76
CA LEU A 110 -4.38 14.74 -2.35
C LEU A 110 -3.67 16.07 -2.64
N GLU A 111 -4.43 17.12 -2.97
CA GLU A 111 -3.93 18.48 -3.16
C GLU A 111 -3.36 19.06 -1.85
N SER A 112 -4.08 18.90 -0.73
CA SER A 112 -3.61 19.36 0.57
C SER A 112 -2.34 18.65 1.01
N LEU A 113 -2.29 17.33 0.82
CA LEU A 113 -1.11 16.53 1.15
C LEU A 113 0.07 16.81 0.22
N ALA A 114 -0.18 17.09 -1.05
CA ALA A 114 0.84 17.44 -2.03
C ALA A 114 1.61 18.72 -1.67
N ALA A 115 0.99 19.65 -0.93
CA ALA A 115 1.64 20.88 -0.48
C ALA A 115 2.90 20.64 0.37
N HIS A 116 3.01 19.49 1.02
CA HIS A 116 4.18 19.11 1.81
C HIS A 116 5.38 18.68 0.97
N ARG A 117 5.18 18.32 -0.30
CA ARG A 117 6.24 17.77 -1.19
C ARG A 117 7.06 16.65 -0.57
N ALA A 118 6.45 15.89 0.32
CA ALA A 118 7.06 14.75 0.98
C ALA A 118 7.15 13.52 0.07
N SER A 119 7.85 12.48 0.48
CA SER A 119 7.75 11.18 -0.17
C SER A 119 6.33 10.64 -0.02
N MET A 120 5.69 10.22 -1.11
CA MET A 120 4.29 9.74 -1.07
C MET A 120 4.15 8.32 -1.58
N ALA A 121 3.27 7.56 -0.92
CA ALA A 121 2.80 6.26 -1.34
C ALA A 121 1.27 6.31 -1.50
N ILE A 122 0.77 6.23 -2.74
CA ILE A 122 -0.65 6.40 -3.04
C ILE A 122 -1.25 5.04 -3.40
N PHE A 123 -2.18 4.61 -2.56
CA PHE A 123 -2.83 3.30 -2.64
C PHE A 123 -4.09 3.35 -3.51
N LEU A 124 -4.51 2.20 -4.04
CA LEU A 124 -5.81 1.96 -4.66
C LEU A 124 -6.21 2.95 -5.79
N SER A 125 -5.26 3.70 -6.36
CA SER A 125 -5.56 4.86 -7.19
C SER A 125 -5.01 4.78 -8.62
N VAL A 126 -4.31 3.70 -8.99
CA VAL A 126 -3.67 3.56 -10.31
C VAL A 126 -4.67 3.65 -11.47
N HIS A 127 -5.91 3.22 -11.28
CA HIS A 127 -6.96 3.31 -12.30
C HIS A 127 -7.37 4.75 -12.62
N ARG A 128 -7.01 5.70 -11.74
CA ARG A 128 -7.23 7.14 -11.86
C ARG A 128 -5.90 7.90 -11.90
N ILE A 129 -4.87 7.32 -12.51
CA ILE A 129 -3.51 7.90 -12.52
C ILE A 129 -3.49 9.34 -13.07
N GLY A 130 -4.31 9.67 -14.08
CA GLY A 130 -4.45 11.02 -14.58
C GLY A 130 -4.99 12.01 -13.54
N ASP A 131 -5.98 11.59 -12.71
CA ASP A 131 -6.46 12.41 -11.59
C ASP A 131 -5.38 12.60 -10.51
N VAL A 132 -4.62 11.54 -10.23
CA VAL A 132 -3.48 11.61 -9.30
C VAL A 132 -2.48 12.66 -9.78
N VAL A 133 -2.06 12.59 -11.05
CA VAL A 133 -1.13 13.54 -11.64
C VAL A 133 -1.66 14.96 -11.57
N LYS A 134 -2.91 15.19 -11.99
CA LYS A 134 -3.55 16.51 -11.97
C LYS A 134 -3.55 17.15 -10.58
N ARG A 135 -3.87 16.37 -9.54
CA ARG A 135 -3.93 16.87 -8.17
C ARG A 135 -2.54 17.09 -7.58
N LEU A 136 -1.58 16.22 -7.85
CA LEU A 136 -0.19 16.40 -7.43
C LEU A 136 0.46 17.62 -8.08
N ALA A 137 0.15 17.90 -9.35
CA ALA A 137 0.67 19.04 -10.09
C ALA A 137 0.29 20.41 -9.52
N THR A 138 -0.63 20.47 -8.55
CA THR A 138 -0.92 21.69 -7.79
C THR A 138 0.27 22.17 -6.94
N SER A 139 1.17 21.26 -6.60
CA SER A 139 2.31 21.55 -5.71
C SER A 139 3.62 20.94 -6.17
N TYR A 140 3.60 19.73 -6.74
CA TYR A 140 4.79 19.10 -7.30
C TYR A 140 5.07 19.61 -8.72
N PRO A 141 6.33 19.90 -9.08
CA PRO A 141 6.73 20.11 -10.48
C PRO A 141 6.36 18.91 -11.36
N MET A 142 6.04 19.15 -12.62
CA MET A 142 5.74 18.07 -13.58
C MET A 142 6.94 17.14 -13.82
N THR A 143 8.15 17.60 -13.54
CA THR A 143 9.40 16.82 -13.60
C THR A 143 9.59 15.91 -12.39
N THR A 144 8.75 16.00 -11.36
CA THR A 144 8.87 15.17 -10.16
C THR A 144 8.82 13.69 -10.51
N PRO A 145 9.78 12.88 -10.03
CA PRO A 145 9.80 11.44 -10.30
C PRO A 145 8.59 10.73 -9.68
N ILE A 146 8.08 9.77 -10.43
CA ILE A 146 6.98 8.90 -10.01
C ILE A 146 7.25 7.48 -10.51
N ALA A 147 6.89 6.50 -9.69
CA ALA A 147 6.96 5.09 -10.05
C ALA A 147 5.62 4.41 -9.78
N VAL A 148 5.23 3.52 -10.68
CA VAL A 148 4.09 2.63 -10.50
C VAL A 148 4.60 1.20 -10.50
N VAL A 149 4.43 0.52 -9.37
CA VAL A 149 4.84 -0.88 -9.19
C VAL A 149 3.61 -1.75 -9.16
N GLN A 150 3.46 -2.59 -10.14
CA GLN A 150 2.38 -3.55 -10.26
C GLN A 150 2.83 -4.89 -9.68
N ARG A 151 2.00 -5.48 -8.83
CA ARG A 151 2.22 -6.82 -8.27
C ARG A 151 3.63 -6.99 -7.69
N ALA A 152 4.05 -6.04 -6.85
CA ALA A 152 5.35 -6.10 -6.16
C ALA A 152 5.56 -7.47 -5.51
N THR A 153 6.74 -8.06 -5.70
CA THR A 153 7.15 -9.40 -5.22
C THR A 153 6.54 -10.61 -5.94
N TRP A 154 5.67 -10.41 -6.91
CA TRP A 154 5.12 -11.50 -7.72
C TRP A 154 6.02 -11.77 -8.93
N GLU A 155 5.92 -12.97 -9.52
CA GLU A 155 6.72 -13.36 -10.69
C GLU A 155 6.51 -12.44 -11.90
N ASP A 156 5.30 -11.90 -12.06
CA ASP A 156 4.91 -10.97 -13.11
C ASP A 156 4.93 -9.50 -12.66
N GLN A 157 5.75 -9.17 -11.65
CA GLN A 157 5.98 -7.81 -11.22
C GLN A 157 6.38 -6.91 -12.40
N LYS A 158 5.74 -5.74 -12.50
CA LYS A 158 6.13 -4.70 -13.45
C LYS A 158 6.43 -3.39 -12.71
N VAL A 159 7.45 -2.70 -13.19
CA VAL A 159 7.85 -1.38 -12.68
C VAL A 159 7.81 -0.39 -13.84
N VAL A 160 7.05 0.69 -13.67
CA VAL A 160 6.98 1.81 -14.61
C VAL A 160 7.51 3.03 -13.89
N ILE A 161 8.56 3.66 -14.42
CA ILE A 161 9.18 4.86 -13.85
C ILE A 161 9.10 5.98 -14.89
N GLY A 162 8.74 7.17 -14.42
CA GLY A 162 8.64 8.36 -15.23
C GLY A 162 8.62 9.62 -14.35
N THR A 163 8.06 10.67 -14.91
CA THR A 163 7.75 11.92 -14.21
C THR A 163 6.24 12.11 -14.17
N LEU A 164 5.74 13.06 -13.40
CA LEU A 164 4.32 13.41 -13.42
C LEU A 164 3.83 13.73 -14.83
N GLU A 165 4.69 14.27 -15.70
CA GLU A 165 4.37 14.58 -17.10
C GLU A 165 4.14 13.33 -17.95
N THR A 166 4.91 12.26 -17.71
CA THR A 166 4.97 11.10 -18.62
C THR A 166 4.25 9.86 -18.11
N ILE A 167 4.00 9.76 -16.79
CA ILE A 167 3.59 8.50 -16.15
C ILE A 167 2.23 7.98 -16.64
N GLU A 168 1.30 8.86 -16.99
CA GLU A 168 -0.04 8.43 -17.41
C GLU A 168 0.01 7.61 -18.69
N GLU A 169 0.79 8.05 -19.67
CA GLU A 169 0.98 7.33 -20.93
C GLU A 169 1.76 6.03 -20.72
N LEU A 170 2.86 6.09 -19.97
CA LEU A 170 3.68 4.91 -19.68
C LEU A 170 2.88 3.81 -18.97
N VAL A 171 2.03 4.15 -18.02
CA VAL A 171 1.15 3.18 -17.34
C VAL A 171 0.08 2.62 -18.27
N LYS A 172 -0.43 3.43 -19.20
CA LYS A 172 -1.39 2.99 -20.20
C LYS A 172 -0.77 1.98 -21.16
N GLU A 173 0.43 2.23 -21.63
CA GLU A 173 1.20 1.33 -22.52
C GLU A 173 1.57 0.01 -21.82
N ALA A 174 1.98 0.07 -20.54
CA ALA A 174 2.34 -1.10 -19.76
C ALA A 174 1.15 -2.02 -19.40
N GLY A 175 -0.08 -1.54 -19.63
CA GLY A 175 -1.31 -2.20 -19.24
C GLY A 175 -1.67 -1.92 -17.77
N ARG A 176 -2.83 -1.29 -17.54
CA ARG A 176 -3.30 -0.96 -16.20
C ARG A 176 -3.63 -2.22 -15.39
N SER A 177 -3.06 -2.35 -14.20
CA SER A 177 -3.41 -3.39 -13.22
C SER A 177 -4.05 -2.73 -11.99
N LYS A 178 -5.11 -3.36 -11.48
CA LYS A 178 -5.73 -2.90 -10.23
C LYS A 178 -4.82 -3.06 -9.01
N THR A 179 -3.88 -4.01 -9.07
CA THR A 179 -2.93 -4.32 -7.99
C THR A 179 -1.62 -3.59 -8.23
N ALA A 180 -1.61 -2.28 -7.99
CA ALA A 180 -0.44 -1.45 -8.17
C ALA A 180 -0.33 -0.38 -7.09
N GLN A 181 0.91 -0.05 -6.74
CA GLN A 181 1.30 1.01 -5.81
C GLN A 181 1.91 2.17 -6.59
N ILE A 182 1.52 3.39 -6.26
CA ILE A 182 2.11 4.60 -6.82
C ILE A 182 3.05 5.20 -5.79
N LEU A 183 4.28 5.51 -6.18
CA LEU A 183 5.30 6.17 -5.39
C LEU A 183 5.64 7.52 -6.04
N VAL A 184 5.70 8.59 -5.28
CA VAL A 184 5.94 9.95 -5.80
C VAL A 184 6.92 10.70 -4.92
N GLY A 185 7.86 11.39 -5.53
CA GLY A 185 8.75 12.32 -4.84
C GLY A 185 10.21 12.18 -5.26
N ASP A 186 11.01 13.15 -4.84
CA ASP A 186 12.43 13.27 -5.22
C ASP A 186 13.30 12.13 -4.67
N PHE A 187 12.81 11.37 -3.67
CA PHE A 187 13.49 10.15 -3.19
C PHE A 187 13.69 9.09 -4.29
N LEU A 188 12.90 9.14 -5.35
CA LEU A 188 13.06 8.27 -6.52
C LEU A 188 14.23 8.69 -7.41
N GLY A 189 14.70 9.93 -7.27
CA GLY A 189 15.90 10.46 -7.93
C GLY A 189 17.21 9.87 -7.39
N ASN A 190 18.32 10.49 -7.76
CA ASN A 190 19.66 10.07 -7.34
C ASN A 190 20.40 11.15 -6.56
N GLU A 191 19.82 12.33 -6.41
CA GLU A 191 20.43 13.46 -5.70
C GLU A 191 19.96 13.46 -4.24
N TYR A 192 20.87 13.23 -3.31
CA TYR A 192 20.64 13.29 -1.88
C TYR A 192 21.93 13.47 -1.11
N GLU A 193 21.87 13.98 0.10
CA GLU A 193 23.01 14.06 1.01
C GLU A 193 23.20 12.73 1.74
N LYS A 194 24.45 12.37 2.00
CA LYS A 194 24.77 11.18 2.80
C LYS A 194 24.31 11.35 4.24
N SER A 195 23.77 10.29 4.82
CA SER A 195 23.44 10.27 6.24
C SER A 195 24.68 10.47 7.09
N LYS A 196 24.58 11.31 8.13
CA LYS A 196 25.64 11.49 9.14
C LYS A 196 25.80 10.28 10.07
N LEU A 197 24.92 9.26 9.96
CA LEU A 197 24.99 8.05 10.77
C LEU A 197 26.34 7.32 10.68
N TYR A 198 27.02 7.42 9.53
CA TYR A 198 28.32 6.83 9.30
C TYR A 198 29.48 7.84 9.39
N ASP A 199 29.21 9.06 9.83
CA ASP A 199 30.23 10.08 10.03
C ASP A 199 30.98 9.80 11.34
N LYS A 200 32.30 9.63 11.24
CA LYS A 200 33.19 9.34 12.38
C LYS A 200 33.21 10.47 13.42
N THR A 201 32.72 11.65 13.07
CA THR A 201 32.68 12.83 13.96
C THR A 201 31.36 12.93 14.75
N CYS A 202 30.37 12.12 14.43
CA CYS A 202 29.11 12.03 15.17
C CYS A 202 29.18 10.86 16.16
N THR A 203 29.72 11.14 17.35
CA THR A 203 29.58 10.29 18.55
C THR A 203 28.53 10.90 19.49
#